data_224731cb2902e9ddcf5b9fa1308aff69
#
_entry.id   224731cb2902e9ddcf5b9fa1308aff69
#
_cell.length_a   1.000
_cell.length_b   1.000
_cell.length_c   1.000
_cell.angle_alpha   90.00
_cell.angle_beta   90.00
_cell.angle_gamma   90.00
#
_symmetry.space_group_name_H-M   'P 1'
#
loop_
_entity.id
_entity.type
_entity.pdbx_description
1 polymer ?
#
loop_
_entity_poly.entity_id
_entity_poly.type
_entity_poly.pdbx_seq_one_letter_code
_entity_poly.pdbx_strand_id
1 'polypeptide(L)'
;MFFANTETRFGKRLVRLFLKSLLPLAFLLLIAGFVYTRWADTAKIKRLRNERTQTMSKEYVLSIMENEARFFYAALALAAILAVVVSRSLRRIGRLGDELEGLTTKVLHNQSRAFGDMAREANAIVSNETPPIQAARKIEAICTTERKKISAYMRLARNFAGYDKSNMESVNVSEAAWRITSEMKATINHVEVKYIPPAEDVIVRAHPFLIFEIIGNLMDNAVKYTEAGVVTLSVAKDHGRTKIVVSDTGCGISAADRKRMYERFYRAPSASDKPGSGLGLATVREIVVKRYKGKIDCHSEVGNGTIFTVTLPLAAAP
;
A
#
# COMPACT_ATOMS: atom_id res chain seq x y z
N MET A 1 2.21 15.61 23.36
CA MET A 1 3.63 15.79 22.96
C MET A 1 4.57 14.64 23.39
N PHE A 2 4.16 13.73 24.26
CA PHE A 2 5.00 12.63 24.80
C PHE A 2 4.97 11.33 23.97
N PHE A 3 3.96 11.07 23.17
CA PHE A 3 3.80 9.81 22.40
C PHE A 3 4.47 9.81 21.01
N ALA A 4 4.73 10.95 20.42
CA ALA A 4 5.32 11.05 19.06
C ALA A 4 6.81 10.66 18.97
N ASN A 5 7.51 10.47 20.10
CA ASN A 5 8.96 10.26 20.12
C ASN A 5 9.41 8.84 20.50
N THR A 6 8.47 7.93 20.81
CA THR A 6 8.81 6.61 21.35
C THR A 6 8.88 5.50 20.29
N GLU A 7 8.16 5.56 19.18
CA GLU A 7 8.04 4.45 18.25
C GLU A 7 9.01 4.50 17.06
N THR A 8 9.39 5.66 16.57
CA THR A 8 10.60 5.81 15.73
C THR A 8 11.85 5.35 16.47
N ARG A 9 11.82 5.37 17.81
CA ARG A 9 12.85 4.76 18.66
C ARG A 9 12.79 3.23 18.67
N PHE A 10 11.62 2.59 18.55
CA PHE A 10 11.51 1.12 18.62
C PHE A 10 12.09 0.45 17.37
N GLY A 11 11.73 0.88 16.18
CA GLY A 11 12.30 0.36 14.93
C GLY A 11 13.82 0.63 14.85
N LYS A 12 14.27 1.83 15.21
CA LYS A 12 15.69 2.19 15.31
C LYS A 12 16.42 1.42 16.42
N ARG A 13 15.75 1.11 17.54
CA ARG A 13 16.30 0.25 18.61
C ARG A 13 16.42 -1.20 18.16
N LEU A 14 15.41 -1.75 17.46
CA LEU A 14 15.44 -3.12 16.96
C LEU A 14 16.54 -3.31 15.91
N VAL A 15 16.68 -2.38 14.97
CA VAL A 15 17.77 -2.36 13.98
C VAL A 15 19.13 -2.19 14.65
N ARG A 16 19.26 -1.31 15.66
CA ARG A 16 20.50 -1.15 16.43
C ARG A 16 20.83 -2.38 17.30
N LEU A 17 19.83 -3.04 17.88
CA LEU A 17 20.01 -4.28 18.64
C LEU A 17 20.46 -5.41 17.71
N PHE A 18 19.85 -5.55 16.54
CA PHE A 18 20.23 -6.53 15.54
C PHE A 18 21.67 -6.28 15.02
N LEU A 19 21.99 -5.04 14.65
CA LEU A 19 23.34 -4.67 14.21
C LEU A 19 24.38 -4.79 15.31
N LYS A 20 24.04 -4.52 16.56
CA LYS A 20 24.99 -4.56 17.69
C LYS A 20 25.16 -5.96 18.28
N SER A 21 24.14 -6.84 18.25
CA SER A 21 24.21 -8.13 18.96
C SER A 21 24.26 -9.33 18.02
N LEU A 22 23.44 -9.38 16.97
CA LEU A 22 23.37 -10.56 16.10
C LEU A 22 24.40 -10.54 14.97
N LEU A 23 24.70 -9.38 14.39
CA LEU A 23 25.70 -9.29 13.34
C LEU A 23 27.13 -9.61 13.85
N PRO A 24 27.59 -9.07 15.00
CA PRO A 24 28.88 -9.45 15.56
C PRO A 24 28.91 -10.92 16.01
N LEU A 25 27.82 -11.46 16.52
CA LEU A 25 27.73 -12.87 16.93
C LEU A 25 27.84 -13.81 15.73
N ALA A 26 27.15 -13.51 14.64
CA ALA A 26 27.28 -14.27 13.38
C ALA A 26 28.69 -14.18 12.79
N PHE A 27 29.33 -13.02 12.89
CA PHE A 27 30.71 -12.83 12.46
C PHE A 27 31.70 -13.59 13.34
N LEU A 28 31.50 -13.59 14.67
CA LEU A 28 32.29 -14.38 15.63
C LEU A 28 32.14 -15.89 15.41
N LEU A 29 30.94 -16.38 15.11
CA LEU A 29 30.69 -17.78 14.77
C LEU A 29 31.38 -18.19 13.46
N LEU A 30 31.41 -17.32 12.46
CA LEU A 30 32.15 -17.54 11.20
C LEU A 30 33.66 -17.58 11.43
N ILE A 31 34.19 -16.67 12.25
CA ILE A 31 35.61 -16.67 12.63
C ILE A 31 35.96 -17.92 13.44
N ALA A 32 35.13 -18.28 14.42
CA ALA A 32 35.32 -19.49 15.24
C ALA A 32 35.29 -20.77 14.38
N GLY A 33 34.38 -20.87 13.43
CA GLY A 33 34.33 -21.95 12.46
C GLY A 33 35.59 -22.03 11.61
N PHE A 34 36.07 -20.90 11.12
CA PHE A 34 37.31 -20.82 10.35
C PHE A 34 38.54 -21.20 11.18
N VAL A 35 38.64 -20.70 12.40
CA VAL A 35 39.73 -21.05 13.32
C VAL A 35 39.69 -22.54 13.67
N TYR A 36 38.52 -23.11 13.87
CA TYR A 36 38.33 -24.53 14.16
C TYR A 36 38.76 -25.41 12.97
N THR A 37 38.37 -25.09 11.75
CA THR A 37 38.82 -25.84 10.56
C THR A 37 40.34 -25.77 10.37
N ARG A 38 40.90 -24.58 10.55
CA ARG A 38 42.36 -24.38 10.49
C ARG A 38 43.11 -25.20 11.56
N TRP A 39 42.58 -25.25 12.77
CA TRP A 39 43.17 -26.04 13.85
C TRP A 39 43.05 -27.55 13.56
N ALA A 40 41.91 -28.02 13.09
CA ALA A 40 41.65 -29.41 12.75
C ALA A 40 42.60 -29.89 11.60
N ASP A 41 42.80 -29.06 10.57
CA ASP A 41 43.65 -29.37 9.45
C ASP A 41 45.15 -29.33 9.83
N THR A 42 45.53 -28.38 10.70
CA THR A 42 46.89 -28.36 11.27
C THR A 42 47.20 -29.61 12.11
N ALA A 43 46.15 -30.06 12.89
CA ALA A 43 46.25 -31.29 13.68
C ALA A 43 46.35 -32.53 12.79
N LYS A 44 45.61 -32.57 11.66
CA LYS A 44 45.66 -33.64 10.66
C LYS A 44 46.99 -33.69 9.95
N ILE A 45 47.55 -32.55 9.54
CA ILE A 45 48.88 -32.44 8.94
C ILE A 45 49.94 -32.88 9.92
N LYS A 46 49.87 -32.52 11.23
CA LYS A 46 50.79 -33.01 12.26
C LYS A 46 50.73 -34.52 12.45
N ARG A 47 49.54 -35.14 12.43
CA ARG A 47 49.36 -36.61 12.49
C ARG A 47 50.00 -37.29 11.29
N LEU A 48 49.75 -36.83 10.07
CA LEU A 48 50.28 -37.37 8.85
C LEU A 48 51.81 -37.20 8.77
N ARG A 49 52.40 -36.16 9.37
CA ARG A 49 53.83 -35.97 9.48
C ARG A 49 54.51 -36.93 10.47
N ASN A 50 53.78 -37.40 11.50
CA ASN A 50 54.31 -38.38 12.47
C ASN A 50 54.26 -39.83 11.98
N GLU A 51 53.38 -40.15 11.02
CA GLU A 51 53.20 -41.50 10.46
C GLU A 51 54.10 -41.80 9.28
N ARG A 52 55.36 -41.35 9.26
CA ARG A 52 56.43 -41.74 8.32
C ARG A 52 55.95 -42.24 6.93
N THR A 53 55.11 -41.53 6.26
CA THR A 53 54.79 -41.83 4.87
C THR A 53 54.86 -40.56 4.01
N GLN A 54 55.82 -40.55 3.15
CA GLN A 54 56.07 -39.74 1.97
C GLN A 54 55.76 -38.25 2.08
N THR A 55 56.73 -37.46 1.67
CA THR A 55 56.65 -36.02 1.33
C THR A 55 55.34 -35.72 0.60
N MET A 56 54.34 -35.21 1.36
CA MET A 56 53.18 -34.60 0.72
C MET A 56 53.67 -33.55 -0.26
N SER A 57 53.32 -33.70 -1.52
CA SER A 57 53.81 -32.77 -2.55
C SER A 57 53.31 -31.36 -2.20
N LYS A 58 54.14 -30.39 -2.41
CA LYS A 58 53.89 -28.97 -2.17
C LYS A 58 52.55 -28.53 -2.84
N GLU A 59 52.21 -29.18 -3.96
CA GLU A 59 50.99 -28.99 -4.74
C GLU A 59 49.73 -29.44 -4.01
N TYR A 60 49.79 -30.54 -3.25
CA TYR A 60 48.61 -31.02 -2.48
C TYR A 60 48.28 -30.08 -1.31
N VAL A 61 49.28 -29.55 -0.61
CA VAL A 61 49.06 -28.56 0.45
C VAL A 61 48.48 -27.26 -0.11
N LEU A 62 49.00 -26.81 -1.26
CA LEU A 62 48.51 -25.62 -1.94
C LEU A 62 47.04 -25.81 -2.40
N SER A 63 46.65 -26.97 -2.94
CA SER A 63 45.27 -27.23 -3.37
C SER A 63 44.26 -27.21 -2.22
N ILE A 64 44.66 -27.73 -1.04
CA ILE A 64 43.84 -27.63 0.17
C ILE A 64 43.66 -26.17 0.59
N MET A 65 44.72 -25.38 0.62
CA MET A 65 44.67 -23.97 1.01
C MET A 65 43.85 -23.13 0.04
N GLU A 66 43.91 -23.39 -1.27
CA GLU A 66 43.05 -22.73 -2.27
C GLU A 66 41.57 -23.06 -2.13
N ASN A 67 41.22 -24.34 -1.89
CA ASN A 67 39.85 -24.75 -1.68
C ASN A 67 39.26 -24.11 -0.41
N GLU A 68 40.00 -24.09 0.69
CA GLU A 68 39.59 -23.43 1.92
C GLU A 68 39.36 -21.93 1.73
N ALA A 69 40.24 -21.26 1.01
CA ALA A 69 40.10 -19.85 0.69
C ALA A 69 38.82 -19.59 -0.14
N ARG A 70 38.51 -20.46 -1.13
CA ARG A 70 37.29 -20.38 -1.93
C ARG A 70 36.03 -20.56 -1.07
N PHE A 71 36.01 -21.51 -0.15
CA PHE A 71 34.90 -21.71 0.78
C PHE A 71 34.72 -20.51 1.72
N PHE A 72 35.83 -19.95 2.21
CA PHE A 72 35.78 -18.74 3.07
C PHE A 72 35.20 -17.54 2.33
N TYR A 73 35.64 -17.26 1.11
CA TYR A 73 35.13 -16.14 0.30
C TYR A 73 33.66 -16.37 -0.09
N ALA A 74 33.25 -17.63 -0.39
CA ALA A 74 31.86 -17.95 -0.67
C ALA A 74 30.97 -17.72 0.55
N ALA A 75 31.40 -18.13 1.75
CA ALA A 75 30.68 -17.90 3.00
C ALA A 75 30.57 -16.40 3.32
N LEU A 76 31.64 -15.64 3.10
CA LEU A 76 31.64 -14.18 3.29
C LEU A 76 30.67 -13.47 2.33
N ALA A 77 30.67 -13.89 1.07
CA ALA A 77 29.74 -13.37 0.06
C ALA A 77 28.28 -13.68 0.42
N LEU A 78 27.98 -14.90 0.87
CA LEU A 78 26.66 -15.30 1.31
C LEU A 78 26.19 -14.49 2.53
N ALA A 79 27.06 -14.27 3.51
CA ALA A 79 26.80 -13.45 4.68
C ALA A 79 26.50 -11.98 4.31
N ALA A 80 27.25 -11.42 3.34
CA ALA A 80 27.01 -10.08 2.83
C ALA A 80 25.67 -9.96 2.11
N ILE A 81 25.31 -10.95 1.27
CA ILE A 81 24.00 -11.01 0.61
C ILE A 81 22.87 -11.09 1.64
N LEU A 82 23.01 -11.95 2.64
CA LEU A 82 22.03 -12.11 3.72
C LEU A 82 21.86 -10.80 4.50
N ALA A 83 22.96 -10.12 4.84
CA ALA A 83 22.93 -8.82 5.51
C ALA A 83 22.17 -7.75 4.69
N VAL A 84 22.38 -7.72 3.37
CA VAL A 84 21.66 -6.81 2.47
C VAL A 84 20.17 -7.13 2.42
N VAL A 85 19.80 -8.42 2.31
CA VAL A 85 18.40 -8.85 2.28
C VAL A 85 17.68 -8.51 3.58
N VAL A 86 18.31 -8.80 4.72
CA VAL A 86 17.77 -8.49 6.05
C VAL A 86 17.64 -6.98 6.24
N SER A 87 18.66 -6.20 5.86
CA SER A 87 18.61 -4.73 5.95
C SER A 87 17.52 -4.12 5.08
N ARG A 88 17.27 -4.69 3.89
CA ARG A 88 16.17 -4.27 3.02
C ARG A 88 14.80 -4.61 3.62
N SER A 89 14.67 -5.79 4.22
CA SER A 89 13.44 -6.24 4.87
C SER A 89 13.12 -5.40 6.11
N LEU A 90 14.12 -5.13 6.96
CA LEU A 90 13.95 -4.27 8.14
C LEU A 90 13.61 -2.82 7.78
N ARG A 91 14.21 -2.26 6.72
CA ARG A 91 13.85 -0.93 6.20
C ARG A 91 12.43 -0.89 5.64
N ARG A 92 11.93 -2.01 5.09
CA ARG A 92 10.54 -2.13 4.62
C ARG A 92 9.57 -2.17 5.81
N ILE A 93 9.89 -2.92 6.85
CA ILE A 93 9.09 -3.01 8.09
C ILE A 93 9.09 -1.65 8.82
N GLY A 94 10.23 -0.97 8.91
CA GLY A 94 10.32 0.37 9.51
C GLY A 94 9.43 1.39 8.79
N ARG A 95 9.45 1.41 7.45
CA ARG A 95 8.59 2.30 6.65
C ARG A 95 7.11 1.99 6.82
N LEU A 96 6.74 0.71 6.89
CA LEU A 96 5.36 0.30 7.18
C LEU A 96 4.93 0.74 8.58
N GLY A 97 5.82 0.65 9.58
CA GLY A 97 5.57 1.17 10.92
C GLY A 97 5.34 2.67 10.94
N ASP A 98 6.21 3.45 10.28
CA ASP A 98 6.09 4.92 10.19
C ASP A 98 4.80 5.34 9.45
N GLU A 99 4.41 4.60 8.40
CA GLU A 99 3.17 4.83 7.66
C GLU A 99 1.92 4.51 8.50
N LEU A 100 1.94 3.42 9.28
CA LEU A 100 0.85 3.04 10.19
C LEU A 100 0.73 4.02 11.36
N GLU A 101 1.84 4.51 11.90
CA GLU A 101 1.85 5.51 12.96
C GLU A 101 1.27 6.84 12.46
N GLY A 102 1.67 7.29 11.29
CA GLY A 102 1.09 8.47 10.66
C GLY A 102 -0.41 8.35 10.40
N LEU A 103 -0.87 7.14 10.03
CA LEU A 103 -2.29 6.83 9.86
C LEU A 103 -3.04 6.90 11.19
N THR A 104 -2.54 6.23 12.23
CA THR A 104 -3.17 6.17 13.56
C THR A 104 -3.28 7.56 14.18
N THR A 105 -2.22 8.35 14.10
CA THR A 105 -2.20 9.73 14.62
C THR A 105 -3.24 10.62 13.93
N LYS A 106 -3.35 10.54 12.59
CA LYS A 106 -4.34 11.30 11.83
C LYS A 106 -5.77 10.83 12.08
N VAL A 107 -6.00 9.52 12.24
CA VAL A 107 -7.30 8.97 12.62
C VAL A 107 -7.73 9.50 13.96
N LEU A 108 -6.86 9.40 14.98
CA LEU A 108 -7.15 9.87 16.34
C LEU A 108 -7.40 11.38 16.36
N HIS A 109 -6.59 12.19 15.67
CA HIS A 109 -6.79 13.63 15.59
C HIS A 109 -8.13 14.01 14.95
N ASN A 110 -8.48 13.37 13.83
CA ASN A 110 -9.75 13.63 13.15
C ASN A 110 -10.95 13.20 13.99
N GLN A 111 -10.86 12.06 14.70
CA GLN A 111 -11.92 11.62 15.61
C GLN A 111 -12.11 12.55 16.79
N SER A 112 -11.02 13.03 17.41
CA SER A 112 -11.10 14.01 18.51
C SER A 112 -11.79 15.30 18.07
N ARG A 113 -11.54 15.76 16.84
CA ARG A 113 -12.22 16.92 16.26
C ARG A 113 -13.70 16.67 16.06
N ALA A 114 -14.08 15.52 15.48
CA ALA A 114 -15.47 15.17 15.25
C ALA A 114 -16.27 15.03 16.55
N PHE A 115 -15.68 14.44 17.60
CA PHE A 115 -16.27 14.40 18.93
C PHE A 115 -16.46 15.78 19.53
N GLY A 116 -15.47 16.70 19.34
CA GLY A 116 -15.59 18.10 19.76
C GLY A 116 -16.73 18.84 19.04
N ASP A 117 -16.91 18.58 17.74
CA ASP A 117 -17.98 19.17 16.94
C ASP A 117 -19.36 18.64 17.38
N MET A 118 -19.50 17.32 17.63
CA MET A 118 -20.72 16.73 18.17
C MET A 118 -21.05 17.26 19.58
N ALA A 119 -20.07 17.40 20.43
CA ALA A 119 -20.23 17.95 21.77
C ALA A 119 -20.70 19.43 21.74
N ARG A 120 -20.19 20.24 20.80
CA ARG A 120 -20.65 21.62 20.61
C ARG A 120 -22.11 21.68 20.19
N GLU A 121 -22.51 20.87 19.20
CA GLU A 121 -23.93 20.82 18.77
C GLU A 121 -24.84 20.31 19.88
N ALA A 122 -24.39 19.33 20.69
CA ALA A 122 -25.15 18.86 21.85
C ALA A 122 -25.29 19.96 22.92
N ASN A 123 -24.22 20.70 23.21
CA ASN A 123 -24.29 21.82 24.17
C ASN A 123 -25.18 22.98 23.66
N ALA A 124 -25.21 23.23 22.35
CA ALA A 124 -26.09 24.24 21.76
C ALA A 124 -27.58 23.89 21.91
N ILE A 125 -27.94 22.61 22.09
CA ILE A 125 -29.28 22.19 22.47
C ILE A 125 -29.55 22.56 23.93
N VAL A 126 -28.60 22.29 24.84
CA VAL A 126 -28.74 22.53 26.27
C VAL A 126 -28.84 24.04 26.56
N SER A 127 -28.10 24.85 25.84
CA SER A 127 -28.13 26.35 25.95
C SER A 127 -29.30 27.02 25.21
N ASN A 128 -30.19 26.25 24.58
CA ASN A 128 -31.27 26.75 23.73
C ASN A 128 -30.85 27.63 22.55
N GLU A 129 -29.60 27.55 22.12
CA GLU A 129 -29.07 28.32 20.99
C GLU A 129 -29.50 27.74 19.63
N THR A 130 -29.78 26.42 19.56
CA THR A 130 -30.16 25.72 18.32
C THR A 130 -31.37 24.82 18.58
N PRO A 131 -32.38 24.80 17.69
CA PRO A 131 -33.48 23.87 17.79
C PRO A 131 -33.03 22.42 17.82
N PRO A 132 -33.56 21.57 18.73
CA PRO A 132 -33.09 20.18 18.91
C PRO A 132 -33.06 19.34 17.62
N ILE A 133 -34.06 19.50 16.75
CA ILE A 133 -34.13 18.78 15.46
C ILE A 133 -32.98 19.19 14.52
N GLN A 134 -32.63 20.48 14.52
CA GLN A 134 -31.57 20.96 13.64
C GLN A 134 -30.16 20.51 14.12
N ALA A 135 -29.93 20.55 15.44
CA ALA A 135 -28.71 20.02 16.03
C ALA A 135 -28.59 18.50 15.86
N ALA A 136 -29.68 17.76 16.04
CA ALA A 136 -29.70 16.31 15.78
C ALA A 136 -29.34 15.95 14.34
N ARG A 137 -29.85 16.69 13.35
CA ARG A 137 -29.47 16.50 11.93
C ARG A 137 -27.99 16.78 11.68
N LYS A 138 -27.40 17.78 12.32
CA LYS A 138 -25.98 18.09 12.20
C LYS A 138 -25.13 16.98 12.82
N ILE A 139 -25.49 16.49 14.00
CA ILE A 139 -24.81 15.36 14.67
C ILE A 139 -24.89 14.11 13.79
N GLU A 140 -26.04 13.78 13.21
CA GLU A 140 -26.22 12.66 12.29
C GLU A 140 -25.32 12.79 11.06
N ALA A 141 -25.21 13.98 10.47
CA ALA A 141 -24.33 14.24 9.34
C ALA A 141 -22.86 14.06 9.70
N ILE A 142 -22.43 14.52 10.89
CA ILE A 142 -21.06 14.29 11.42
C ILE A 142 -20.82 12.79 11.60
N CYS A 143 -21.71 12.06 12.28
CA CYS A 143 -21.60 10.62 12.50
C CYS A 143 -21.49 9.85 11.19
N THR A 144 -22.33 10.19 10.20
CA THR A 144 -22.31 9.55 8.88
C THR A 144 -20.98 9.79 8.16
N THR A 145 -20.46 11.01 8.23
CA THR A 145 -19.17 11.39 7.64
C THR A 145 -18.02 10.64 8.31
N GLU A 146 -17.99 10.56 9.64
CA GLU A 146 -16.94 9.86 10.37
C GLU A 146 -16.99 8.35 10.15
N ARG A 147 -18.18 7.75 10.07
CA ARG A 147 -18.36 6.34 9.72
C ARG A 147 -17.77 6.02 8.33
N LYS A 148 -17.97 6.90 7.34
CA LYS A 148 -17.35 6.75 6.00
C LYS A 148 -15.82 6.84 6.08
N LYS A 149 -15.27 7.78 6.87
CA LYS A 149 -13.84 7.91 7.08
C LYS A 149 -13.24 6.67 7.76
N ILE A 150 -13.85 6.19 8.85
CA ILE A 150 -13.41 4.98 9.56
C ILE A 150 -13.41 3.77 8.61
N SER A 151 -14.46 3.59 7.82
CA SER A 151 -14.53 2.54 6.81
C SER A 151 -13.38 2.64 5.79
N ALA A 152 -13.04 3.85 5.33
CA ALA A 152 -11.91 4.07 4.45
C ALA A 152 -10.56 3.73 5.12
N TYR A 153 -10.36 4.07 6.39
CA TYR A 153 -9.18 3.69 7.16
C TYR A 153 -9.07 2.17 7.33
N MET A 154 -10.18 1.50 7.65
CA MET A 154 -10.22 0.04 7.78
C MET A 154 -9.90 -0.66 6.46
N ARG A 155 -10.40 -0.14 5.34
CA ARG A 155 -10.05 -0.63 3.99
C ARG A 155 -8.56 -0.47 3.71
N LEU A 156 -8.00 0.68 4.05
CA LEU A 156 -6.58 0.95 3.90
C LEU A 156 -5.73 0.00 4.77
N ALA A 157 -6.08 -0.19 6.03
CA ALA A 157 -5.39 -1.10 6.94
C ALA A 157 -5.43 -2.56 6.43
N ARG A 158 -6.55 -3.02 5.89
CA ARG A 158 -6.65 -4.34 5.24
C ARG A 158 -5.76 -4.45 4.01
N ASN A 159 -5.65 -3.39 3.21
CA ASN A 159 -4.74 -3.34 2.05
C ASN A 159 -3.26 -3.45 2.48
N PHE A 160 -2.90 -2.89 3.65
CA PHE A 160 -1.56 -3.03 4.24
C PHE A 160 -1.30 -4.41 4.83
N ALA A 161 -2.28 -5.01 5.51
CA ALA A 161 -2.16 -6.34 6.12
C ALA A 161 -1.96 -7.48 5.09
N GLY A 162 -2.05 -7.17 3.80
CA GLY A 162 -1.85 -8.09 2.69
C GLY A 162 -3.11 -8.92 2.44
N TYR A 163 -3.85 -8.57 1.39
CA TYR A 163 -4.78 -9.54 0.81
C TYR A 163 -3.97 -10.73 0.32
N ASP A 164 -4.26 -11.89 0.83
CA ASP A 164 -3.62 -13.13 0.41
C ASP A 164 -3.85 -13.34 -1.09
N LYS A 165 -2.80 -13.72 -1.81
CA LYS A 165 -2.91 -14.08 -3.23
C LYS A 165 -3.83 -15.29 -3.46
N SER A 166 -4.13 -16.06 -2.40
CA SER A 166 -5.04 -17.21 -2.45
C SER A 166 -6.49 -16.85 -2.82
N ASN A 167 -6.92 -15.58 -2.58
CA ASN A 167 -8.30 -15.15 -2.84
C ASN A 167 -8.48 -14.44 -4.19
N MET A 168 -7.63 -14.72 -5.16
CA MET A 168 -7.78 -14.24 -6.53
C MET A 168 -8.71 -15.17 -7.30
N GLU A 169 -9.79 -14.64 -7.81
CA GLU A 169 -10.79 -15.37 -8.60
C GLU A 169 -11.09 -14.69 -9.94
N SER A 170 -11.86 -15.34 -10.79
CA SER A 170 -12.34 -14.75 -12.04
C SER A 170 -13.44 -13.76 -11.74
N VAL A 171 -13.16 -12.46 -11.89
CA VAL A 171 -14.11 -11.38 -11.61
C VAL A 171 -14.60 -10.78 -12.92
N ASN A 172 -15.92 -10.74 -13.09
CA ASN A 172 -16.55 -10.02 -14.19
C ASN A 172 -16.58 -8.52 -13.86
N VAL A 173 -15.67 -7.77 -14.50
CA VAL A 173 -15.55 -6.32 -14.29
C VAL A 173 -16.75 -5.57 -14.88
N SER A 174 -17.34 -6.10 -15.96
CA SER A 174 -18.53 -5.52 -16.60
C SER A 174 -19.73 -5.56 -15.68
N GLU A 175 -19.94 -6.68 -14.99
CA GLU A 175 -21.00 -6.84 -13.99
C GLU A 175 -20.77 -5.93 -12.78
N ALA A 176 -19.54 -5.86 -12.26
CA ALA A 176 -19.21 -4.98 -11.15
C ALA A 176 -19.47 -3.50 -11.49
N ALA A 177 -19.11 -3.08 -12.71
CA ALA A 177 -19.36 -1.73 -13.21
C ALA A 177 -20.85 -1.43 -13.36
N TRP A 178 -21.61 -2.35 -13.92
CA TRP A 178 -23.06 -2.23 -14.03
C TRP A 178 -23.74 -2.08 -12.67
N ARG A 179 -23.34 -2.92 -11.71
CA ARG A 179 -23.89 -2.90 -10.36
C ARG A 179 -23.65 -1.58 -9.66
N ILE A 180 -22.39 -1.08 -9.67
CA ILE A 180 -22.04 0.20 -9.04
C ILE A 180 -22.85 1.35 -9.68
N THR A 181 -22.91 1.40 -11.01
CA THR A 181 -23.65 2.46 -11.69
C THR A 181 -25.17 2.39 -11.43
N SER A 182 -25.72 1.20 -11.34
CA SER A 182 -27.16 1.01 -11.03
C SER A 182 -27.50 1.47 -9.61
N GLU A 183 -26.66 1.14 -8.63
CA GLU A 183 -26.80 1.61 -7.25
C GLU A 183 -26.70 3.14 -7.16
N MET A 184 -25.77 3.75 -7.90
CA MET A 184 -25.59 5.22 -7.93
C MET A 184 -26.77 5.92 -8.61
N LYS A 185 -27.29 5.40 -9.72
CA LYS A 185 -28.49 5.94 -10.39
C LYS A 185 -29.71 5.99 -9.49
N ALA A 186 -29.87 5.01 -8.60
CA ALA A 186 -30.98 4.95 -7.67
C ALA A 186 -30.89 5.99 -6.54
N THR A 187 -29.71 6.53 -6.25
CA THR A 187 -29.48 7.39 -5.07
C THR A 187 -29.03 8.82 -5.41
N ILE A 188 -28.58 9.06 -6.64
CA ILE A 188 -27.98 10.34 -7.06
C ILE A 188 -28.88 11.01 -8.09
N ASN A 189 -29.30 12.26 -7.78
CA ASN A 189 -30.25 13.00 -8.61
C ASN A 189 -29.67 14.27 -9.23
N HIS A 190 -28.46 14.70 -8.86
CA HIS A 190 -27.85 15.97 -9.30
C HIS A 190 -26.97 15.82 -10.55
N VAL A 191 -26.59 14.58 -10.91
CA VAL A 191 -25.81 14.25 -12.11
C VAL A 191 -26.43 13.06 -12.85
N GLU A 192 -26.29 13.03 -14.16
CA GLU A 192 -26.65 11.88 -14.97
C GLU A 192 -25.52 10.84 -14.92
N VAL A 193 -25.78 9.65 -14.38
CA VAL A 193 -24.80 8.55 -14.32
C VAL A 193 -25.04 7.61 -15.51
N LYS A 194 -24.02 7.41 -16.36
CA LYS A 194 -24.07 6.53 -17.53
C LYS A 194 -23.10 5.35 -17.38
N TYR A 195 -23.53 4.18 -17.85
CA TYR A 195 -22.67 3.03 -18.05
C TYR A 195 -22.63 2.69 -19.55
N ILE A 196 -21.44 2.56 -20.10
CA ILE A 196 -21.22 2.08 -21.47
C ILE A 196 -20.66 0.66 -21.35
N PRO A 197 -21.48 -0.38 -21.57
CA PRO A 197 -21.06 -1.75 -21.49
C PRO A 197 -20.09 -2.09 -22.61
N PRO A 198 -19.15 -3.04 -22.40
CA PRO A 198 -18.36 -3.59 -23.48
C PRO A 198 -19.19 -4.49 -24.40
N ALA A 199 -18.66 -4.79 -25.58
CA ALA A 199 -19.30 -5.74 -26.51
C ALA A 199 -19.33 -7.18 -25.95
N GLU A 200 -18.33 -7.54 -25.17
CA GLU A 200 -18.20 -8.83 -24.49
C GLU A 200 -17.80 -8.62 -23.03
N ASP A 201 -18.20 -9.54 -22.16
CA ASP A 201 -17.83 -9.49 -20.75
C ASP A 201 -16.31 -9.47 -20.56
N VAL A 202 -15.87 -8.58 -19.68
CA VAL A 202 -14.46 -8.40 -19.34
C VAL A 202 -14.17 -9.09 -18.02
N ILE A 203 -13.47 -10.21 -18.09
CA ILE A 203 -13.12 -11.01 -16.93
C ILE A 203 -11.63 -10.83 -16.60
N VAL A 204 -11.32 -10.61 -15.32
CA VAL A 204 -9.95 -10.50 -14.80
C VAL A 204 -9.74 -11.44 -13.63
N ARG A 205 -8.52 -11.93 -13.47
CA ARG A 205 -8.16 -12.64 -12.24
C ARG A 205 -7.82 -11.62 -11.16
N ALA A 206 -8.73 -11.40 -10.26
CA ALA A 206 -8.63 -10.35 -9.26
C ALA A 206 -9.31 -10.75 -7.95
N HIS A 207 -9.10 -9.95 -6.91
CA HIS A 207 -9.94 -10.02 -5.72
C HIS A 207 -11.18 -9.15 -5.95
N PRO A 208 -12.42 -9.68 -5.87
CA PRO A 208 -13.64 -8.94 -6.22
C PRO A 208 -13.73 -7.59 -5.50
N PHE A 209 -13.50 -7.60 -4.19
CA PHE A 209 -13.53 -6.38 -3.39
C PHE A 209 -12.59 -5.29 -3.93
N LEU A 210 -11.39 -5.63 -4.45
CA LEU A 210 -10.45 -4.63 -4.96
C LEU A 210 -10.92 -4.01 -6.28
N ILE A 211 -11.64 -4.76 -7.11
CA ILE A 211 -12.27 -4.22 -8.32
C ILE A 211 -13.37 -3.22 -7.94
N PHE A 212 -14.23 -3.57 -6.97
CA PHE A 212 -15.23 -2.64 -6.42
C PHE A 212 -14.60 -1.40 -5.81
N GLU A 213 -13.46 -1.52 -5.09
CA GLU A 213 -12.74 -0.37 -4.53
C GLU A 213 -12.16 0.54 -5.61
N ILE A 214 -11.63 0.00 -6.70
CA ILE A 214 -11.13 0.81 -7.83
C ILE A 214 -12.29 1.62 -8.43
N ILE A 215 -13.34 0.94 -8.87
CA ILE A 215 -14.46 1.56 -9.58
C ILE A 215 -15.21 2.52 -8.65
N GLY A 216 -15.52 2.08 -7.44
CA GLY A 216 -16.27 2.87 -6.45
C GLY A 216 -15.57 4.18 -6.10
N ASN A 217 -14.24 4.15 -5.79
CA ASN A 217 -13.50 5.37 -5.47
C ASN A 217 -13.44 6.36 -6.65
N LEU A 218 -13.31 5.87 -7.89
CA LEU A 218 -13.29 6.74 -9.08
C LEU A 218 -14.67 7.34 -9.34
N MET A 219 -15.73 6.52 -9.25
CA MET A 219 -17.12 6.96 -9.44
C MET A 219 -17.58 7.93 -8.34
N ASP A 220 -17.25 7.65 -7.07
CA ASP A 220 -17.55 8.55 -5.95
C ASP A 220 -16.89 9.92 -6.14
N ASN A 221 -15.64 9.96 -6.64
CA ASN A 221 -14.97 11.21 -6.95
C ASN A 221 -15.66 11.93 -8.11
N ALA A 222 -15.96 11.25 -9.20
CA ALA A 222 -16.62 11.82 -10.36
C ALA A 222 -17.95 12.47 -10.00
N VAL A 223 -18.82 11.76 -9.27
CA VAL A 223 -20.11 12.28 -8.81
C VAL A 223 -19.94 13.45 -7.85
N LYS A 224 -19.00 13.35 -6.92
CA LYS A 224 -18.77 14.35 -5.88
C LYS A 224 -18.29 15.69 -6.47
N TYR A 225 -17.50 15.66 -7.54
CA TYR A 225 -16.91 16.85 -8.13
C TYR A 225 -17.65 17.34 -9.39
N THR A 226 -18.75 16.71 -9.73
CA THR A 226 -19.69 17.18 -10.76
C THR A 226 -20.94 17.72 -10.07
N GLU A 227 -21.20 19.01 -10.18
CA GLU A 227 -22.40 19.65 -9.59
C GLU A 227 -23.64 19.43 -10.46
N ALA A 228 -23.45 19.55 -11.77
CA ALA A 228 -24.46 19.24 -12.79
C ALA A 228 -23.75 18.72 -14.03
N GLY A 229 -24.35 17.74 -14.72
CA GLY A 229 -23.76 17.16 -15.95
C GLY A 229 -23.78 15.63 -15.93
N VAL A 230 -22.75 15.03 -16.50
CA VAL A 230 -22.70 13.60 -16.79
C VAL A 230 -21.47 12.95 -16.17
N VAL A 231 -21.67 11.81 -15.53
CA VAL A 231 -20.59 10.89 -15.10
C VAL A 231 -20.74 9.59 -15.88
N THR A 232 -19.71 9.19 -16.60
CA THR A 232 -19.73 8.00 -17.44
C THR A 232 -18.70 6.99 -16.97
N LEU A 233 -19.12 5.74 -16.79
CA LEU A 233 -18.24 4.60 -16.58
C LEU A 233 -18.27 3.73 -17.84
N SER A 234 -17.10 3.35 -18.35
CA SER A 234 -16.99 2.36 -19.42
C SER A 234 -15.93 1.31 -19.07
N VAL A 235 -16.15 0.10 -19.55
CA VAL A 235 -15.23 -1.02 -19.43
C VAL A 235 -14.97 -1.57 -20.83
N ALA A 236 -13.73 -1.86 -21.16
CA ALA A 236 -13.36 -2.44 -22.44
C ALA A 236 -12.17 -3.41 -22.29
N LYS A 237 -12.08 -4.33 -23.25
CA LYS A 237 -10.89 -5.14 -23.48
C LYS A 237 -10.05 -4.47 -24.55
N ASP A 238 -8.80 -4.15 -24.22
CA ASP A 238 -7.89 -3.42 -25.11
C ASP A 238 -6.51 -4.09 -25.10
N HIS A 239 -6.08 -4.64 -26.25
CA HIS A 239 -4.76 -5.29 -26.43
C HIS A 239 -4.38 -6.27 -25.32
N GLY A 240 -5.29 -7.17 -24.93
CA GLY A 240 -5.03 -8.15 -23.87
C GLY A 240 -5.01 -7.55 -22.46
N ARG A 241 -5.58 -6.35 -22.27
CA ARG A 241 -5.73 -5.67 -20.99
C ARG A 241 -7.18 -5.25 -20.77
N THR A 242 -7.57 -5.11 -19.51
CA THR A 242 -8.84 -4.49 -19.14
C THR A 242 -8.64 -3.00 -18.98
N LYS A 243 -9.46 -2.23 -19.63
CA LYS A 243 -9.50 -0.78 -19.54
C LYS A 243 -10.80 -0.36 -18.85
N ILE A 244 -10.69 0.35 -17.73
CA ILE A 244 -11.79 0.95 -17.00
C ILE A 244 -11.63 2.46 -17.11
N VAL A 245 -12.63 3.14 -17.63
CA VAL A 245 -12.60 4.59 -17.82
C VAL A 245 -13.76 5.20 -17.05
N VAL A 246 -13.46 6.17 -16.19
CA VAL A 246 -14.43 7.03 -15.52
C VAL A 246 -14.20 8.44 -16.02
N SER A 247 -15.23 9.03 -16.63
CA SER A 247 -15.23 10.39 -17.14
C SER A 247 -16.32 11.21 -16.49
N ASP A 248 -16.02 12.43 -16.12
CA ASP A 248 -16.97 13.39 -15.56
C ASP A 248 -16.87 14.75 -16.29
N THR A 249 -17.94 15.51 -16.21
CA THR A 249 -18.03 16.90 -16.69
C THR A 249 -17.94 17.90 -15.54
N GLY A 250 -17.20 17.55 -14.48
CA GLY A 250 -17.08 18.34 -13.26
C GLY A 250 -16.11 19.49 -13.33
N CYS A 251 -15.70 19.98 -12.16
CA CYS A 251 -14.82 21.14 -12.05
C CYS A 251 -13.39 20.92 -12.58
N GLY A 252 -12.98 19.67 -12.84
CA GLY A 252 -11.64 19.33 -13.26
C GLY A 252 -10.58 19.46 -12.15
N ILE A 253 -9.33 19.17 -12.49
CA ILE A 253 -8.19 19.15 -11.57
C ILE A 253 -7.05 19.99 -12.15
N SER A 254 -6.54 20.94 -11.36
CA SER A 254 -5.41 21.77 -11.76
C SER A 254 -4.13 20.96 -12.00
N ALA A 255 -3.20 21.49 -12.79
CA ALA A 255 -1.91 20.84 -13.03
C ALA A 255 -1.09 20.68 -11.73
N ALA A 256 -1.23 21.58 -10.77
CA ALA A 256 -0.58 21.50 -9.48
C ALA A 256 -1.18 20.38 -8.62
N ASP A 257 -2.51 20.27 -8.57
CA ASP A 257 -3.22 19.25 -7.79
C ASP A 257 -3.05 17.87 -8.41
N ARG A 258 -2.98 17.74 -9.74
CA ARG A 258 -2.71 16.46 -10.43
C ARG A 258 -1.39 15.82 -10.00
N LYS A 259 -0.36 16.61 -9.70
CA LYS A 259 0.93 16.08 -9.22
C LYS A 259 0.81 15.44 -7.83
N ARG A 260 -0.15 15.92 -7.01
CA ARG A 260 -0.32 15.54 -5.62
C ARG A 260 -1.56 14.67 -5.35
N MET A 261 -2.49 14.55 -6.29
CA MET A 261 -3.79 13.88 -6.09
C MET A 261 -3.70 12.42 -5.60
N TYR A 262 -2.56 11.77 -5.77
CA TYR A 262 -2.30 10.41 -5.27
C TYR A 262 -1.58 10.37 -3.91
N GLU A 263 -1.23 11.54 -3.34
CA GLU A 263 -0.70 11.62 -1.99
C GLU A 263 -1.82 11.30 -0.99
N ARG A 264 -1.51 10.52 0.03
CA ARG A 264 -2.49 10.17 1.08
C ARG A 264 -2.92 11.42 1.84
N PHE A 265 -4.22 11.55 2.06
CA PHE A 265 -4.87 12.67 2.75
C PHE A 265 -4.77 14.01 2.00
N TYR A 266 -4.22 14.02 0.81
CA TYR A 266 -4.20 15.23 0.01
C TYR A 266 -5.61 15.57 -0.46
N ARG A 267 -5.96 16.84 -0.35
CA ARG A 267 -7.19 17.44 -0.87
C ARG A 267 -6.82 18.76 -1.48
N ALA A 268 -7.29 19.01 -2.70
CA ALA A 268 -7.11 20.32 -3.33
C ALA A 268 -7.79 21.39 -2.49
N PRO A 269 -7.22 22.60 -2.34
CA PRO A 269 -7.86 23.69 -1.61
C PRO A 269 -9.26 24.01 -2.13
N SER A 270 -9.47 23.95 -3.45
CA SER A 270 -10.78 24.11 -4.11
C SER A 270 -11.80 23.04 -3.78
N ALA A 271 -11.37 21.94 -3.17
CA ALA A 271 -12.22 20.80 -2.80
C ALA A 271 -12.40 20.65 -1.27
N SER A 272 -12.01 21.67 -0.48
CA SER A 272 -12.08 21.65 0.99
C SER A 272 -13.50 21.44 1.51
N ASP A 273 -14.48 22.01 0.84
CA ASP A 273 -15.90 22.01 1.26
C ASP A 273 -16.62 20.71 0.92
N LYS A 274 -16.10 19.92 0.00
CA LYS A 274 -16.70 18.62 -0.36
C LYS A 274 -16.26 17.55 0.66
N PRO A 275 -17.14 16.66 1.17
CA PRO A 275 -16.76 15.64 2.15
C PRO A 275 -15.76 14.64 1.57
N GLY A 276 -14.74 14.22 2.33
CA GLY A 276 -13.81 13.18 1.88
C GLY A 276 -12.54 13.05 2.73
N SER A 277 -11.95 11.85 2.72
CA SER A 277 -10.76 11.50 3.50
C SER A 277 -9.42 11.82 2.81
N GLY A 278 -9.40 12.10 1.50
CA GLY A 278 -8.18 12.20 0.71
C GLY A 278 -7.45 10.87 0.50
N LEU A 279 -8.14 9.73 0.69
CA LEU A 279 -7.56 8.40 0.58
C LEU A 279 -7.97 7.65 -0.71
N GLY A 280 -9.07 8.03 -1.35
CA GLY A 280 -9.66 7.27 -2.47
C GLY A 280 -8.67 7.07 -3.62
N LEU A 281 -8.11 8.14 -4.18
CA LEU A 281 -7.17 8.05 -5.31
C LEU A 281 -5.84 7.39 -4.91
N ALA A 282 -5.36 7.62 -3.68
CA ALA A 282 -4.17 6.94 -3.17
C ALA A 282 -4.40 5.42 -3.09
N THR A 283 -5.61 4.99 -2.64
CA THR A 283 -6.01 3.58 -2.60
C THR A 283 -6.09 2.98 -4.01
N VAL A 284 -6.72 3.67 -4.96
CA VAL A 284 -6.79 3.21 -6.35
C VAL A 284 -5.39 3.00 -6.93
N ARG A 285 -4.48 3.97 -6.77
CA ARG A 285 -3.10 3.85 -7.25
C ARG A 285 -2.35 2.70 -6.60
N GLU A 286 -2.50 2.50 -5.29
CA GLU A 286 -1.90 1.38 -4.54
C GLU A 286 -2.36 0.04 -5.12
N ILE A 287 -3.67 -0.14 -5.31
CA ILE A 287 -4.26 -1.37 -5.86
C ILE A 287 -3.78 -1.59 -7.30
N VAL A 288 -3.97 -0.61 -8.16
CA VAL A 288 -3.70 -0.72 -9.59
C VAL A 288 -2.21 -0.93 -9.86
N VAL A 289 -1.33 -0.07 -9.32
CA VAL A 289 0.10 -0.07 -9.66
C VAL A 289 0.87 -1.10 -8.86
N LYS A 290 0.67 -1.16 -7.54
CA LYS A 290 1.50 -2.03 -6.72
C LYS A 290 0.99 -3.47 -6.71
N ARG A 291 -0.33 -3.66 -6.71
CA ARG A 291 -0.91 -5.00 -6.59
C ARG A 291 -1.10 -5.68 -7.93
N TYR A 292 -1.77 -5.02 -8.87
CA TYR A 292 -2.08 -5.60 -10.19
C TYR A 292 -1.03 -5.30 -11.26
N LYS A 293 0.02 -4.49 -10.95
CA LYS A 293 1.02 -4.08 -11.95
C LYS A 293 0.38 -3.43 -13.18
N GLY A 294 -0.76 -2.79 -12.96
CA GLY A 294 -1.50 -2.01 -13.94
C GLY A 294 -1.02 -0.57 -14.01
N LYS A 295 -1.78 0.25 -14.73
CA LYS A 295 -1.52 1.67 -14.92
C LYS A 295 -2.79 2.47 -14.61
N ILE A 296 -2.63 3.65 -14.01
CA ILE A 296 -3.68 4.65 -13.86
C ILE A 296 -3.19 5.95 -14.46
N ASP A 297 -3.98 6.49 -15.39
CA ASP A 297 -3.76 7.78 -16.06
C ASP A 297 -4.90 8.74 -15.73
N CYS A 298 -4.61 10.04 -15.74
CA CYS A 298 -5.58 11.09 -15.49
C CYS A 298 -5.39 12.21 -16.52
N HIS A 299 -6.45 12.47 -17.29
CA HIS A 299 -6.58 13.66 -18.12
C HIS A 299 -7.64 14.56 -17.51
N SER A 300 -7.28 15.80 -17.22
CA SER A 300 -8.19 16.74 -16.59
C SER A 300 -7.78 18.17 -16.89
N GLU A 301 -8.76 19.02 -17.10
CA GLU A 301 -8.62 20.44 -17.29
C GLU A 301 -9.67 21.16 -16.44
N VAL A 302 -9.28 22.25 -15.80
CA VAL A 302 -10.18 23.01 -14.92
C VAL A 302 -11.37 23.53 -15.73
N GLY A 303 -12.57 23.24 -15.27
CA GLY A 303 -13.83 23.58 -15.94
C GLY A 303 -14.31 22.60 -17.00
N ASN A 304 -13.48 21.62 -17.43
CA ASN A 304 -13.79 20.66 -18.49
C ASN A 304 -13.93 19.21 -18.02
N GLY A 305 -13.87 19.00 -16.69
CA GLY A 305 -14.03 17.68 -16.09
C GLY A 305 -12.75 16.86 -16.03
N THR A 306 -12.92 15.56 -15.76
CA THR A 306 -11.81 14.63 -15.52
C THR A 306 -12.07 13.29 -16.20
N ILE A 307 -11.02 12.69 -16.74
CA ILE A 307 -11.02 11.32 -17.27
C ILE A 307 -9.95 10.53 -16.54
N PHE A 308 -10.35 9.54 -15.76
CA PHE A 308 -9.46 8.54 -15.20
C PHE A 308 -9.50 7.27 -16.05
N THR A 309 -8.33 6.78 -16.43
CA THR A 309 -8.17 5.52 -17.16
C THR A 309 -7.33 4.55 -16.33
N VAL A 310 -7.92 3.43 -15.94
CA VAL A 310 -7.25 2.32 -15.29
C VAL A 310 -7.06 1.19 -16.27
N THR A 311 -5.83 0.69 -16.37
CA THR A 311 -5.49 -0.46 -17.22
C THR A 311 -4.97 -1.58 -16.34
N LEU A 312 -5.65 -2.74 -16.34
CA LEU A 312 -5.25 -3.94 -15.61
C LEU A 312 -4.83 -5.03 -16.60
N PRO A 313 -3.83 -5.89 -16.26
CA PRO A 313 -3.55 -7.06 -17.07
C PRO A 313 -4.78 -7.98 -17.04
N LEU A 314 -5.17 -8.53 -18.21
CA LEU A 314 -6.09 -9.67 -18.22
C LEU A 314 -5.41 -10.86 -17.54
N ALA A 315 -6.19 -11.70 -16.88
CA ALA A 315 -5.69 -13.01 -16.49
C ALA A 315 -5.21 -13.72 -17.76
N ALA A 316 -4.03 -14.33 -17.70
CA ALA A 316 -3.73 -15.37 -18.67
C ALA A 316 -4.88 -16.39 -18.61
N ALA A 317 -5.47 -16.72 -19.75
CA ALA A 317 -6.44 -17.80 -19.81
C ALA A 317 -5.84 -19.05 -19.17
N PRO A 318 -6.63 -19.85 -18.45
CA PRO A 318 -6.16 -21.06 -17.79
C PRO A 318 -5.55 -22.02 -18.83
#